data_432a2e1264d22810f1a0ffa3c0dc256c
#
_entry.id   432a2e1264d22810f1a0ffa3c0dc256c
#
_cell.length_a   1.000
_cell.length_b   1.000
_cell.length_c   1.000
_cell.angle_alpha   90.00
_cell.angle_beta   90.00
_cell.angle_gamma   90.00
#
_symmetry.space_group_name_H-M   'P 1'
#
loop_
_entity.id
_entity.type
_entity.pdbx_description
1 polymer ?
#
loop_
_entity_poly.entity_id
_entity_poly.type
_entity_poly.pdbx_seq_one_letter_code
_entity_poly.pdbx_strand_id
1 'polypeptide(L)'
;MDDNFHTSVLTYGCVLKPGEKLTSDRVIEETGAQVISSMHFWYEIYTQRGNDGFILAEVRDVWEDYKNYVETEMPMERRHQVLHTGHCSFLPPDERRFITPAMIKATGGLVGEPDEIIERLRELENAGLREIALLPPIAVARSNFKDFA
;
A
#
# COMPACT_ATOMS: atom_id res chain seq x y z
N MET A 1 4.64 22.27 18.78
CA MET A 1 3.87 21.06 19.10
C MET A 1 4.23 20.71 20.52
N ASP A 2 3.30 20.29 21.36
CA ASP A 2 3.61 19.91 22.74
C ASP A 2 4.56 18.71 22.69
N ASP A 3 5.70 18.77 23.42
CA ASP A 3 6.72 17.71 23.47
C ASP A 3 6.19 16.39 24.03
N ASN A 4 5.00 16.42 24.64
CA ASN A 4 4.31 15.24 25.17
C ASN A 4 3.31 14.60 24.18
N PHE A 5 3.14 15.14 22.97
CA PHE A 5 2.23 14.54 21.99
C PHE A 5 2.87 13.32 21.34
N HIS A 6 2.31 12.14 21.62
CA HIS A 6 2.74 10.89 21.00
C HIS A 6 2.17 10.75 19.61
N THR A 7 3.06 10.58 18.61
CA THR A 7 2.69 10.40 17.21
C THR A 7 2.93 8.96 16.78
N SER A 8 1.93 8.33 16.22
CA SER A 8 2.02 6.97 15.68
C SER A 8 1.43 6.88 14.28
N VAL A 9 1.91 5.94 13.49
CA VAL A 9 1.35 5.62 12.16
C VAL A 9 1.21 4.11 12.00
N LEU A 10 0.09 3.70 11.43
CA LEU A 10 -0.11 2.35 10.92
C LEU A 10 0.35 2.31 9.46
N THR A 11 1.27 1.43 9.12
CA THR A 11 1.78 1.28 7.76
C THR A 11 2.16 -0.18 7.46
N TYR A 12 2.58 -0.44 6.26
CA TYR A 12 3.14 -1.73 5.86
C TYR A 12 4.60 -1.57 5.48
N GLY A 13 5.32 -2.68 5.39
CA GLY A 13 6.71 -2.66 5.00
C GLY A 13 7.16 -3.97 4.36
N CYS A 14 8.27 -3.90 3.64
CA CYS A 14 8.94 -5.06 3.07
C CYS A 14 10.43 -4.73 2.89
N VAL A 15 11.29 -5.40 3.61
CA VAL A 15 12.74 -5.30 3.43
C VAL A 15 13.14 -6.13 2.23
N LEU A 16 13.73 -5.50 1.21
CA LEU A 16 14.22 -6.20 0.02
C LEU A 16 15.42 -7.08 0.38
N LYS A 17 15.41 -8.32 -0.11
CA LYS A 17 16.55 -9.24 -0.01
C LYS A 17 17.53 -8.98 -1.16
N PRO A 18 18.81 -9.36 -1.04
CA PRO A 18 19.80 -9.16 -2.09
C PRO A 18 19.31 -9.63 -3.47
N GLY A 19 19.27 -8.72 -4.44
CA GLY A 19 18.82 -8.98 -5.81
C GLY A 19 17.31 -8.94 -6.03
N GLU A 20 16.49 -8.74 -5.01
CA GLU A 20 15.05 -8.55 -5.17
C GLU A 20 14.71 -7.18 -5.77
N LYS A 21 13.57 -7.13 -6.45
CA LYS A 21 13.00 -5.92 -7.03
C LYS A 21 11.58 -5.72 -6.51
N LEU A 22 11.07 -4.52 -6.64
CA LEU A 22 9.66 -4.24 -6.31
C LEU A 22 8.65 -5.09 -7.10
N THR A 23 9.08 -5.72 -8.20
CA THR A 23 8.28 -6.65 -9.01
C THR A 23 8.44 -8.12 -8.61
N SER A 24 9.27 -8.44 -7.61
CA SER A 24 9.45 -9.81 -7.12
C SER A 24 8.18 -10.32 -6.46
N ASP A 25 7.84 -11.59 -6.67
CA ASP A 25 6.59 -12.19 -6.17
C ASP A 25 6.42 -12.02 -4.66
N ARG A 26 7.49 -12.27 -3.89
CA ARG A 26 7.47 -12.07 -2.44
C ARG A 26 7.12 -10.61 -2.06
N VAL A 27 7.71 -9.64 -2.73
CA VAL A 27 7.45 -8.23 -2.45
C VAL A 27 5.99 -7.88 -2.72
N ILE A 28 5.44 -8.37 -3.83
CA ILE A 28 4.03 -8.19 -4.16
C ILE A 28 3.13 -8.90 -3.14
N GLU A 29 3.50 -10.08 -2.64
CA GLU A 29 2.74 -10.79 -1.61
C GLU A 29 2.75 -10.04 -0.26
N GLU A 30 3.87 -9.43 0.11
CA GLU A 30 4.01 -8.71 1.37
C GLU A 30 3.41 -7.30 1.35
N THR A 31 3.29 -6.68 0.18
CA THR A 31 2.83 -5.29 0.06
C THR A 31 1.46 -5.15 -0.61
N GLY A 32 1.10 -6.09 -1.46
CA GLY A 32 -0.01 -5.95 -2.39
C GLY A 32 -1.36 -5.71 -1.75
N ALA A 33 -1.66 -6.37 -0.62
CA ALA A 33 -2.92 -6.16 0.10
C ALA A 33 -3.09 -4.71 0.58
N GLN A 34 -2.01 -4.06 1.00
CA GLN A 34 -2.04 -2.67 1.46
C GLN A 34 -2.07 -1.69 0.29
N VAL A 35 -1.30 -1.97 -0.76
CA VAL A 35 -1.27 -1.16 -1.97
C VAL A 35 -2.65 -1.13 -2.63
N ILE A 36 -3.30 -2.29 -2.78
CA ILE A 36 -4.62 -2.36 -3.40
C ILE A 36 -5.70 -1.71 -2.52
N SER A 37 -5.59 -1.82 -1.20
CA SER A 37 -6.51 -1.13 -0.27
C SER A 37 -6.46 0.39 -0.43
N SER A 38 -5.30 0.96 -0.80
CA SER A 38 -5.18 2.37 -1.13
C SER A 38 -5.94 2.73 -2.43
N MET A 39 -5.92 1.83 -3.42
CA MET A 39 -6.72 2.03 -4.65
C MET A 39 -8.22 1.93 -4.39
N HIS A 40 -8.66 1.01 -3.51
CA HIS A 40 -10.03 0.92 -3.05
C HIS A 40 -10.48 2.26 -2.44
N PHE A 41 -9.69 2.80 -1.54
CA PHE A 41 -9.95 4.09 -0.89
C PHE A 41 -9.98 5.25 -1.91
N TRP A 42 -9.05 5.28 -2.87
CA TRP A 42 -9.05 6.29 -3.93
C TRP A 42 -10.30 6.21 -4.81
N TYR A 43 -10.76 4.99 -5.12
CA TYR A 43 -11.98 4.81 -5.89
C TYR A 43 -13.22 5.32 -5.13
N GLU A 44 -13.29 5.10 -3.83
CA GLU A 44 -14.36 5.65 -2.99
C GLU A 44 -14.32 7.18 -2.96
N ILE A 45 -13.14 7.79 -2.79
CA ILE A 45 -13.01 9.24 -2.86
C ILE A 45 -13.42 9.78 -4.23
N TYR A 46 -13.02 9.10 -5.31
CA TYR A 46 -13.41 9.46 -6.66
C TYR A 46 -14.93 9.46 -6.83
N THR A 47 -15.59 8.40 -6.40
CA THR A 47 -17.05 8.29 -6.50
C THR A 47 -17.80 9.34 -5.66
N GLN A 48 -17.25 9.70 -4.50
CA GLN A 48 -17.83 10.73 -3.62
C GLN A 48 -17.63 12.15 -4.17
N ARG A 49 -16.46 12.45 -4.74
CA ARG A 49 -16.09 13.79 -5.19
C ARG A 49 -16.44 14.07 -6.65
N GLY A 50 -16.67 13.03 -7.46
CA GLY A 50 -16.89 13.14 -8.89
C GLY A 50 -15.65 13.58 -9.69
N ASN A 51 -14.45 13.52 -9.11
CA ASN A 51 -13.20 13.81 -9.78
C ASN A 51 -12.03 13.07 -9.14
N ASP A 52 -10.94 12.92 -9.87
CA ASP A 52 -9.72 12.21 -9.49
C ASP A 52 -8.45 13.09 -9.56
N GLY A 53 -8.62 14.40 -9.44
CA GLY A 53 -7.51 15.36 -9.46
C GLY A 53 -6.47 15.18 -8.35
N PHE A 54 -6.75 14.33 -7.36
CA PHE A 54 -5.83 13.98 -6.27
C PHE A 54 -4.87 12.83 -6.62
N ILE A 55 -5.10 12.13 -7.74
CA ILE A 55 -4.25 11.03 -8.18
C ILE A 55 -2.93 11.56 -8.73
N LEU A 56 -1.84 11.01 -8.23
CA LEU A 56 -0.48 11.39 -8.65
C LEU A 56 -0.23 11.02 -10.12
N ALA A 57 0.57 11.83 -10.81
CA ALA A 57 0.88 11.64 -12.22
C ALA A 57 1.56 10.28 -12.49
N GLU A 58 2.44 9.85 -11.59
CA GLU A 58 3.23 8.62 -11.70
C GLU A 58 2.39 7.33 -11.69
N VAL A 59 1.16 7.41 -11.21
CA VAL A 59 0.24 6.26 -11.10
C VAL A 59 -1.03 6.45 -11.94
N ARG A 60 -1.09 7.49 -12.75
CA ARG A 60 -2.29 7.85 -13.52
C ARG A 60 -2.75 6.73 -14.46
N ASP A 61 -1.83 6.10 -15.19
CA ASP A 61 -2.17 5.03 -16.13
C ASP A 61 -2.74 3.81 -15.40
N VAL A 62 -2.10 3.42 -14.29
CA VAL A 62 -2.59 2.31 -13.45
C VAL A 62 -3.96 2.64 -12.84
N TRP A 63 -4.18 3.90 -12.47
CA TRP A 63 -5.46 4.37 -11.94
C TRP A 63 -6.58 4.30 -12.98
N GLU A 64 -6.33 4.71 -14.22
CA GLU A 64 -7.34 4.62 -15.29
C GLU A 64 -7.71 3.16 -15.58
N ASP A 65 -6.72 2.26 -15.66
CA ASP A 65 -6.95 0.83 -15.83
C ASP A 65 -7.74 0.24 -14.65
N TYR A 66 -7.43 0.66 -13.42
CA TYR A 66 -8.14 0.22 -12.23
C TYR A 66 -9.60 0.70 -12.19
N LYS A 67 -9.86 1.96 -12.51
CA LYS A 67 -11.25 2.48 -12.63
C LYS A 67 -12.04 1.66 -13.63
N ASN A 68 -11.48 1.43 -14.81
CA ASN A 68 -12.13 0.63 -15.83
C ASN A 68 -12.44 -0.79 -15.34
N TYR A 69 -11.49 -1.44 -14.64
CA TYR A 69 -11.70 -2.75 -14.03
C TYR A 69 -12.88 -2.74 -13.04
N VAL A 70 -12.89 -1.79 -12.12
CA VAL A 70 -13.97 -1.69 -11.12
C VAL A 70 -15.33 -1.45 -11.77
N GLU A 71 -15.37 -0.60 -12.80
CA GLU A 71 -16.63 -0.21 -13.46
C GLU A 71 -17.18 -1.28 -14.41
N THR A 72 -16.29 -2.09 -15.00
CA THR A 72 -16.70 -3.08 -16.03
C THR A 72 -16.72 -4.52 -15.53
N GLU A 73 -15.83 -4.90 -14.62
CA GLU A 73 -15.67 -6.29 -14.17
C GLU A 73 -16.32 -6.55 -12.80
N MET A 74 -16.56 -5.50 -11.96
CA MET A 74 -17.24 -5.67 -10.68
C MET A 74 -18.75 -5.44 -10.80
N PRO A 75 -19.60 -6.36 -10.29
CA PRO A 75 -21.04 -6.22 -10.32
C PRO A 75 -21.52 -4.94 -9.62
N MET A 76 -22.28 -4.09 -10.30
CA MET A 76 -22.72 -2.79 -9.79
C MET A 76 -23.45 -2.92 -8.43
N GLU A 77 -24.32 -3.90 -8.30
CA GLU A 77 -25.18 -4.10 -7.12
C GLU A 77 -24.38 -4.48 -5.86
N ARG A 78 -23.19 -5.05 -6.03
CA ARG A 78 -22.31 -5.52 -4.94
C ARG A 78 -20.93 -4.93 -4.99
N ARG A 79 -20.71 -3.92 -5.82
CA ARG A 79 -19.37 -3.33 -6.04
C ARG A 79 -18.69 -2.93 -4.73
N HIS A 80 -19.43 -2.30 -3.81
CA HIS A 80 -18.95 -1.90 -2.50
C HIS A 80 -18.49 -3.09 -1.62
N GLN A 81 -19.04 -4.28 -1.82
CA GLN A 81 -18.63 -5.49 -1.10
C GLN A 81 -17.42 -6.15 -1.79
N VAL A 82 -17.46 -6.25 -3.12
CA VAL A 82 -16.40 -6.89 -3.92
C VAL A 82 -15.12 -6.07 -3.84
N LEU A 83 -15.23 -4.74 -3.91
CA LEU A 83 -14.11 -3.81 -3.81
C LEU A 83 -13.28 -4.02 -2.54
N HIS A 84 -13.91 -4.36 -1.43
CA HIS A 84 -13.22 -4.58 -0.15
C HIS A 84 -12.86 -6.05 0.12
N THR A 85 -12.95 -6.92 -0.88
CA THR A 85 -12.52 -8.31 -0.73
C THR A 85 -11.04 -8.37 -0.41
N GLY A 86 -10.68 -9.07 0.66
CA GLY A 86 -9.29 -9.21 1.09
C GLY A 86 -8.68 -8.01 1.80
N HIS A 87 -9.40 -6.91 1.95
CA HIS A 87 -8.93 -5.63 2.49
C HIS A 87 -7.84 -5.77 3.57
N CYS A 88 -6.62 -5.28 3.29
CA CYS A 88 -5.42 -5.39 4.12
C CYS A 88 -4.96 -6.81 4.52
N SER A 89 -5.72 -7.85 4.22
CA SER A 89 -5.46 -9.23 4.67
C SER A 89 -4.77 -10.09 3.62
N PHE A 90 -5.21 -9.97 2.37
CA PHE A 90 -4.62 -10.66 1.22
C PHE A 90 -4.90 -9.89 -0.06
N LEU A 91 -4.07 -10.14 -1.08
CA LEU A 91 -4.23 -9.55 -2.41
C LEU A 91 -5.14 -10.45 -3.27
N PRO A 92 -6.31 -9.97 -3.74
CA PRO A 92 -7.11 -10.70 -4.71
C PRO A 92 -6.33 -10.98 -5.99
N PRO A 93 -6.41 -12.20 -6.58
CA PRO A 93 -5.62 -12.56 -7.76
C PRO A 93 -5.83 -11.61 -8.95
N ASP A 94 -7.06 -11.18 -9.20
CA ASP A 94 -7.42 -10.30 -10.32
C ASP A 94 -6.87 -8.88 -10.15
N GLU A 95 -6.56 -8.46 -8.93
CA GLU A 95 -6.02 -7.15 -8.61
C GLU A 95 -4.49 -7.12 -8.58
N ARG A 96 -3.82 -8.28 -8.64
CA ARG A 96 -2.35 -8.36 -8.64
C ARG A 96 -1.70 -7.53 -9.76
N ARG A 97 -2.34 -7.41 -10.90
CA ARG A 97 -1.85 -6.65 -12.07
C ARG A 97 -1.67 -5.15 -11.79
N PHE A 98 -2.36 -4.61 -10.79
CA PHE A 98 -2.27 -3.20 -10.41
C PHE A 98 -1.15 -2.90 -9.39
N ILE A 99 -0.49 -3.94 -8.87
CA ILE A 99 0.63 -3.76 -7.94
C ILE A 99 1.91 -3.50 -8.74
N THR A 100 2.14 -2.25 -9.04
CA THR A 100 3.32 -1.79 -9.79
C THR A 100 4.35 -1.13 -8.87
N PRO A 101 5.62 -1.01 -9.27
CA PRO A 101 6.62 -0.27 -8.50
C PRO A 101 6.21 1.18 -8.19
N ALA A 102 5.54 1.84 -9.12
CA ALA A 102 5.02 3.19 -8.92
C ALA A 102 3.94 3.21 -7.82
N MET A 103 3.02 2.24 -7.85
CA MET A 103 1.98 2.12 -6.82
C MET A 103 2.56 1.83 -5.43
N ILE A 104 3.52 0.89 -5.31
CA ILE A 104 4.19 0.59 -4.05
C ILE A 104 4.85 1.85 -3.46
N LYS A 105 5.51 2.66 -4.29
CA LYS A 105 6.13 3.92 -3.86
C LYS A 105 5.10 4.99 -3.49
N ALA A 106 4.04 5.13 -4.28
CA ALA A 106 3.01 6.17 -4.09
C ALA A 106 2.17 5.96 -2.82
N THR A 107 2.03 4.73 -2.36
CA THR A 107 1.21 4.39 -1.18
C THR A 107 1.95 4.51 0.16
N GLY A 108 3.24 4.89 0.15
CA GLY A 108 3.97 5.33 1.33
C GLY A 108 4.39 4.24 2.32
N GLY A 109 4.43 2.97 1.89
CA GLY A 109 4.96 1.88 2.71
C GLY A 109 6.47 1.96 2.92
N LEU A 110 6.96 1.29 3.95
CA LEU A 110 8.40 1.12 4.24
C LEU A 110 8.96 -0.04 3.40
N VAL A 111 9.16 0.21 2.12
CA VAL A 111 9.58 -0.82 1.15
C VAL A 111 10.88 -0.40 0.46
N GLY A 112 11.94 -1.18 0.63
CA GLY A 112 13.25 -0.87 0.05
C GLY A 112 14.36 -1.74 0.60
N GLU A 113 15.59 -1.44 0.21
CA GLU A 113 16.79 -1.98 0.80
C GLU A 113 16.88 -1.57 2.28
N PRO A 114 17.59 -2.33 3.14
CA PRO A 114 17.68 -2.01 4.57
C PRO A 114 18.12 -0.57 4.87
N ASP A 115 19.13 -0.08 4.16
CA ASP A 115 19.67 1.27 4.38
C ASP A 115 18.67 2.36 3.96
N GLU A 116 17.90 2.15 2.88
CA GLU A 116 16.84 3.06 2.44
C GLU A 116 15.74 3.16 3.49
N ILE A 117 15.33 2.02 4.07
CA ILE A 117 14.32 1.97 5.13
C ILE A 117 14.82 2.69 6.38
N ILE A 118 16.07 2.45 6.80
CA ILE A 118 16.69 3.10 7.95
C ILE A 118 16.74 4.62 7.75
N GLU A 119 17.15 5.09 6.58
CA GLU A 119 17.17 6.52 6.26
C GLU A 119 15.76 7.11 6.35
N ARG A 120 14.76 6.44 5.77
CA ARG A 120 13.36 6.87 5.84
C ARG A 120 12.84 6.93 7.27
N LEU A 121 13.17 5.96 8.09
CA LEU A 121 12.79 5.94 9.52
C LEU A 121 13.40 7.13 10.27
N ARG A 122 14.66 7.47 10.01
CA ARG A 122 15.33 8.65 10.59
C ARG A 122 14.67 9.96 10.17
N GLU A 123 14.28 10.08 8.89
CA GLU A 123 13.54 11.25 8.41
C GLU A 123 12.21 11.41 9.15
N LEU A 124 11.46 10.32 9.31
CA LEU A 124 10.18 10.31 10.00
C LEU A 124 10.34 10.65 11.49
N GLU A 125 11.37 10.10 12.15
CA GLU A 125 11.70 10.44 13.53
C GLU A 125 12.04 11.93 13.69
N ASN A 126 12.87 12.47 12.79
CA ASN A 126 13.21 13.90 12.78
C ASN A 126 11.99 14.79 12.51
N ALA A 127 11.00 14.30 11.75
CA ALA A 127 9.72 14.98 11.54
C ALA A 127 8.76 14.85 12.74
N GLY A 128 9.16 14.09 13.78
CA GLY A 128 8.42 13.96 15.04
C GLY A 128 7.60 12.68 15.17
N LEU A 129 7.73 11.72 14.25
CA LEU A 129 7.07 10.41 14.41
C LEU A 129 7.77 9.62 15.52
N ARG A 130 7.00 9.01 16.42
CA ARG A 130 7.50 8.27 17.58
C ARG A 130 7.26 6.77 17.52
N GLU A 131 6.26 6.35 16.78
CA GLU A 131 5.87 4.94 16.72
C GLU A 131 5.39 4.56 15.32
N ILE A 132 5.74 3.37 14.89
CA ILE A 132 5.25 2.73 13.66
C ILE A 132 4.66 1.38 14.03
N ALA A 133 3.39 1.18 13.69
CA ALA A 133 2.72 -0.11 13.76
C ALA A 133 2.71 -0.74 12.35
N LEU A 134 3.38 -1.88 12.20
CA LEU A 134 3.39 -2.61 10.92
C LEU A 134 2.15 -3.49 10.80
N LEU A 135 1.50 -3.43 9.64
CA LEU A 135 0.33 -4.24 9.28
C LEU A 135 0.64 -5.10 8.04
N PRO A 136 1.40 -6.20 8.19
CA PRO A 136 1.63 -7.13 7.10
C PRO A 136 0.39 -7.99 6.81
N PRO A 137 0.23 -8.51 5.58
CA PRO A 137 -0.76 -9.54 5.27
C PRO A 137 -0.60 -10.75 6.20
N ILE A 138 -1.72 -11.36 6.61
CA ILE A 138 -1.73 -12.42 7.64
C ILE A 138 -0.81 -13.59 7.28
N ALA A 139 -0.83 -14.03 6.01
CA ALA A 139 -0.06 -15.18 5.56
C ALA A 139 1.46 -15.02 5.69
N VAL A 140 1.95 -13.78 5.61
CA VAL A 140 3.40 -13.44 5.62
C VAL A 140 3.83 -12.69 6.88
N ALA A 141 2.94 -12.44 7.82
CA ALA A 141 3.20 -11.60 8.98
C ALA A 141 4.44 -12.03 9.77
N ARG A 142 4.60 -13.34 9.99
CA ARG A 142 5.75 -13.87 10.76
C ARG A 142 7.09 -13.63 10.06
N SER A 143 7.19 -13.80 8.75
CA SER A 143 8.41 -13.56 7.99
C SER A 143 8.69 -12.07 7.91
N ASN A 144 7.68 -11.28 7.63
CA ASN A 144 7.77 -9.84 7.53
C ASN A 144 8.29 -9.21 8.83
N PHE A 145 7.72 -9.53 9.99
CA PHE A 145 8.23 -9.04 11.27
C PHE A 145 9.67 -9.45 11.58
N LYS A 146 10.13 -10.62 11.11
CA LYS A 146 11.53 -11.03 11.27
C LYS A 146 12.50 -10.22 10.43
N ASP A 147 12.06 -9.76 9.26
CA ASP A 147 12.89 -8.96 8.36
C ASP A 147 13.07 -7.52 8.90
N PHE A 148 12.20 -7.08 9.82
CA PHE A 148 12.29 -5.77 10.52
C PHE A 148 12.94 -5.85 11.91
N ALA A 149 13.23 -7.05 12.43
CA ALA A 149 13.82 -7.24 13.77
C ALA A 149 15.35 -7.22 13.72
#